data_d61e319906c72a72ed0c74defb5399e6
#
_entry.id   d61e319906c72a72ed0c74defb5399e6
#
_cell.length_a   1.000
_cell.length_b   1.000
_cell.length_c   1.000
_cell.angle_alpha   90.00
_cell.angle_beta   90.00
_cell.angle_gamma   90.00
#
_symmetry.space_group_name_H-M   'P 1'
#
loop_
_entity.id
_entity.type
_entity.pdbx_description
1 polymer ?
#
loop_
_entity_poly.entity_id
_entity_poly.type
_entity_poly.pdbx_seq_one_letter_code
_entity_poly.pdbx_strand_id
1 'polypeptide(L)'
;VGFITASYGGSRIECWMDRPTLDKLPPFKRDSIRLDNPRPQDVPTLFYYGMIAPLTNYTARGFLWYQGESSRAHYKLYPQMQAAMVELWREKWGNPDMPFYYVQIAPYGYKEGTPAALFVEAQVKAQSLIPNSGIVGTTDLGEEKCIHPGRKEPVGQRLALLALSKTYGMSDIPPTGPIYKSVSFEKGKAIVSFDGSATQGVGKMLMPLEGFEIAGADRKFYPAEACVVNRKQMVQVWSDKV
;
A
#
# COMPACT_ATOMS: atom_id res chain seq x y z
N VAL A 1 -10.49 -20.17 11.35
CA VAL A 1 -9.81 -19.56 10.19
C VAL A 1 -8.44 -20.19 10.07
N GLY A 2 -8.08 -20.67 8.85
CA GLY A 2 -6.75 -21.17 8.53
C GLY A 2 -5.98 -20.16 7.69
N PHE A 3 -4.66 -20.20 7.77
CA PHE A 3 -3.76 -19.40 6.93
C PHE A 3 -2.86 -20.31 6.11
N ILE A 4 -2.73 -20.03 4.82
CA ILE A 4 -1.74 -20.62 3.95
C ILE A 4 -0.69 -19.54 3.68
N THR A 5 0.55 -19.81 4.03
CA THR A 5 1.64 -18.85 3.85
C THR A 5 2.41 -19.17 2.57
N ALA A 6 2.42 -18.22 1.64
CA ALA A 6 3.26 -18.21 0.45
C ALA A 6 4.01 -16.86 0.46
N SER A 7 5.26 -16.86 0.95
CA SER A 7 6.02 -15.64 1.12
C SER A 7 7.51 -15.83 0.90
N TYR A 8 8.17 -14.81 0.34
CA TYR A 8 9.62 -14.78 0.17
C TYR A 8 10.13 -13.34 0.32
N GLY A 9 11.02 -13.11 1.27
CA GLY A 9 11.51 -11.77 1.63
C GLY A 9 12.27 -11.10 0.48
N GLY A 10 12.04 -9.79 0.30
CA GLY A 10 12.69 -8.99 -0.73
C GLY A 10 12.25 -9.27 -2.16
N SER A 11 11.21 -10.06 -2.37
CA SER A 11 10.72 -10.41 -3.70
C SER A 11 10.08 -9.20 -4.41
N ARG A 12 10.22 -9.16 -5.73
CA ARG A 12 9.56 -8.21 -6.61
C ARG A 12 8.19 -8.74 -7.03
N ILE A 13 7.27 -7.85 -7.39
CA ILE A 13 5.89 -8.24 -7.74
C ILE A 13 5.82 -9.16 -8.96
N GLU A 14 6.71 -8.98 -9.95
CA GLU A 14 6.77 -9.82 -11.15
C GLU A 14 7.12 -11.29 -10.89
N CYS A 15 7.65 -11.60 -9.72
CA CYS A 15 7.91 -12.98 -9.32
C CYS A 15 6.63 -13.76 -9.00
N TRP A 16 5.52 -13.05 -8.78
CA TRP A 16 4.24 -13.59 -8.32
C TRP A 16 3.17 -13.64 -9.42
N MET A 17 3.56 -13.45 -10.68
CA MET A 17 2.69 -13.53 -11.87
C MET A 17 3.20 -14.61 -12.83
N ASP A 18 2.30 -15.17 -13.64
CA ASP A 18 2.68 -16.06 -14.72
C ASP A 18 3.27 -15.28 -15.92
N ARG A 19 3.88 -16.01 -16.83
CA ARG A 19 4.53 -15.40 -17.99
C ARG A 19 3.54 -14.70 -18.93
N PRO A 20 2.37 -15.30 -19.26
CA PRO A 20 1.40 -14.66 -20.12
C PRO A 20 0.87 -13.32 -19.56
N THR A 21 0.69 -13.21 -18.24
CA THR A 21 0.27 -11.97 -17.60
C THR A 21 1.36 -10.91 -17.67
N LEU A 22 2.62 -11.28 -17.40
CA LEU A 22 3.74 -10.35 -17.48
C LEU A 22 3.96 -9.83 -18.91
N ASP A 23 3.77 -10.64 -19.92
CA ASP A 23 3.98 -10.27 -21.32
C ASP A 23 2.93 -9.26 -21.86
N LYS A 24 1.79 -9.13 -21.16
CA LYS A 24 0.76 -8.11 -21.47
C LYS A 24 1.07 -6.74 -20.86
N LEU A 25 1.96 -6.69 -19.88
CA LEU A 25 2.32 -5.43 -19.23
C LEU A 25 3.30 -4.63 -20.08
N PRO A 26 3.30 -3.28 -19.97
CA PRO A 26 4.29 -2.45 -20.64
C PRO A 26 5.72 -2.89 -20.29
N PRO A 27 6.67 -2.79 -21.24
CA PRO A 27 8.07 -3.09 -20.97
C PRO A 27 8.60 -2.20 -19.85
N PHE A 28 9.20 -2.78 -18.85
CA PHE A 28 9.87 -2.05 -17.76
C PHE A 28 11.31 -2.51 -17.64
N LYS A 29 12.19 -1.58 -17.27
CA LYS A 29 13.59 -1.92 -17.00
C LYS A 29 13.66 -2.86 -15.80
N ARG A 30 14.19 -4.03 -16.05
CA ARG A 30 14.60 -4.96 -15.00
C ARG A 30 16.00 -4.53 -14.56
N ASP A 31 16.07 -3.60 -13.60
CA ASP A 31 17.37 -3.21 -13.06
C ASP A 31 18.04 -4.44 -12.45
N SER A 32 19.19 -4.81 -13.02
CA SER A 32 20.15 -5.75 -12.45
C SER A 32 19.64 -7.15 -12.09
N ILE A 33 18.93 -7.84 -12.97
CA ILE A 33 18.94 -9.30 -12.87
C ILE A 33 20.36 -9.74 -13.26
N ARG A 34 21.13 -10.25 -12.29
CA ARG A 34 22.37 -10.97 -12.58
C ARG A 34 21.96 -12.26 -13.28
N LEU A 35 22.10 -12.28 -14.59
CA LEU A 35 21.74 -13.47 -15.40
C LEU A 35 22.67 -14.64 -15.13
N ASP A 36 23.88 -14.38 -14.63
CA ASP A 36 24.90 -15.35 -14.26
C ASP A 36 24.63 -16.03 -12.89
N ASN A 37 23.99 -15.33 -11.96
CA ASN A 37 23.59 -15.87 -10.66
C ASN A 37 22.38 -15.08 -10.10
N PRO A 38 21.16 -15.29 -10.63
CA PRO A 38 19.98 -14.56 -10.20
C PRO A 38 19.58 -14.98 -8.79
N ARG A 39 19.36 -13.98 -7.92
CA ARG A 39 18.74 -14.26 -6.63
C ARG A 39 17.28 -14.64 -6.85
N PRO A 40 16.73 -15.65 -6.13
CA PRO A 40 15.34 -16.09 -6.32
C PRO A 40 14.31 -14.96 -6.31
N GLN A 41 14.48 -13.98 -5.43
CA GLN A 41 13.57 -12.84 -5.29
C GLN A 41 13.57 -11.85 -6.47
N ASP A 42 14.51 -11.98 -7.40
CA ASP A 42 14.62 -11.16 -8.61
C ASP A 42 14.17 -11.91 -9.89
N VAL A 43 13.88 -13.24 -9.78
CA VAL A 43 13.51 -14.07 -10.92
C VAL A 43 12.01 -13.96 -11.20
N PRO A 44 11.59 -13.37 -12.32
CA PRO A 44 10.17 -13.25 -12.65
C PRO A 44 9.49 -14.61 -12.72
N THR A 45 8.25 -14.68 -12.30
CA THR A 45 7.37 -15.85 -12.31
C THR A 45 7.73 -16.98 -11.32
N LEU A 46 8.91 -16.93 -10.71
CA LEU A 46 9.41 -18.05 -9.91
C LEU A 46 8.45 -18.45 -8.78
N PHE A 47 8.00 -17.45 -8.01
CA PHE A 47 7.12 -17.72 -6.86
C PHE A 47 5.68 -17.98 -7.26
N TYR A 48 5.26 -17.47 -8.43
CA TYR A 48 3.97 -17.86 -8.97
C TYR A 48 3.92 -19.37 -9.22
N TYR A 49 4.85 -19.92 -9.99
CA TYR A 49 4.86 -21.35 -10.29
C TYR A 49 5.24 -22.23 -9.10
N GLY A 50 6.12 -21.74 -8.22
CA GLY A 50 6.59 -22.52 -7.06
C GLY A 50 5.67 -22.48 -5.84
N MET A 51 4.89 -21.39 -5.66
CA MET A 51 4.12 -21.17 -4.43
C MET A 51 2.64 -20.89 -4.67
N ILE A 52 2.26 -20.20 -5.75
CA ILE A 52 0.86 -19.79 -5.96
C ILE A 52 0.12 -20.85 -6.78
N ALA A 53 0.64 -21.23 -7.94
CA ALA A 53 -0.02 -22.19 -8.82
C ALA A 53 -0.37 -23.53 -8.15
N PRO A 54 0.48 -24.11 -7.28
CA PRO A 54 0.12 -25.34 -6.56
C PRO A 54 -1.04 -25.19 -5.58
N LEU A 55 -1.38 -23.95 -5.17
CA LEU A 55 -2.42 -23.68 -4.18
C LEU A 55 -3.79 -23.41 -4.80
N THR A 56 -3.90 -23.25 -6.10
CA THR A 56 -5.15 -22.83 -6.76
C THR A 56 -6.32 -23.80 -6.59
N ASN A 57 -6.04 -25.05 -6.23
CA ASN A 57 -7.06 -26.06 -5.93
C ASN A 57 -7.61 -26.00 -4.49
N TYR A 58 -6.99 -25.20 -3.62
CA TYR A 58 -7.50 -25.01 -2.26
C TYR A 58 -8.54 -23.91 -2.21
N THR A 59 -9.67 -24.18 -1.55
CA THR A 59 -10.65 -23.13 -1.28
C THR A 59 -10.06 -22.07 -0.36
N ALA A 60 -10.04 -20.83 -0.83
CA ALA A 60 -9.61 -19.68 -0.04
C ALA A 60 -10.70 -18.61 0.04
N ARG A 61 -10.75 -17.86 1.14
CA ARG A 61 -11.72 -16.79 1.33
C ARG A 61 -11.25 -15.45 0.76
N GLY A 62 -9.96 -15.27 0.61
CA GLY A 62 -9.34 -14.04 0.10
C GLY A 62 -7.83 -14.08 0.24
N PHE A 63 -7.19 -13.01 -0.20
CA PHE A 63 -5.74 -12.83 -0.17
C PHE A 63 -5.34 -11.72 0.79
N LEU A 64 -4.24 -11.93 1.50
CA LEU A 64 -3.53 -10.91 2.26
C LEU A 64 -2.16 -10.71 1.62
N TRP A 65 -1.83 -9.47 1.26
CA TRP A 65 -0.61 -9.14 0.53
C TRP A 65 0.22 -8.07 1.24
N TYR A 66 1.49 -8.35 1.51
CA TYR A 66 2.42 -7.37 2.06
C TYR A 66 3.73 -7.42 1.28
N GLN A 67 3.91 -6.50 0.36
CA GLN A 67 5.06 -6.44 -0.53
C GLN A 67 5.22 -5.01 -1.08
N GLY A 68 6.42 -4.63 -1.49
CA GLY A 68 6.58 -3.41 -2.26
C GLY A 68 7.99 -2.84 -2.23
N GLU A 69 8.74 -3.04 -1.18
CA GLU A 69 10.04 -2.40 -0.94
C GLU A 69 11.03 -2.62 -2.09
N SER A 70 11.06 -3.81 -2.69
CA SER A 70 11.92 -4.13 -3.84
C SER A 70 11.36 -3.65 -5.18
N SER A 71 10.09 -3.20 -5.22
CA SER A 71 9.41 -2.72 -6.43
C SER A 71 9.37 -1.19 -6.55
N ARG A 72 9.96 -0.44 -5.61
CA ARG A 72 9.86 1.04 -5.53
C ARG A 72 10.29 1.75 -6.81
N ALA A 73 11.33 1.28 -7.48
CA ALA A 73 11.80 1.87 -8.73
C ALA A 73 10.73 1.85 -9.85
N HIS A 74 9.76 0.94 -9.75
CA HIS A 74 8.69 0.75 -10.72
C HIS A 74 7.35 1.36 -10.28
N TYR A 75 7.37 2.35 -9.37
CA TYR A 75 6.15 2.95 -8.80
C TYR A 75 5.11 3.39 -9.86
N LYS A 76 5.55 3.86 -11.03
CA LYS A 76 4.64 4.30 -12.09
C LYS A 76 3.81 3.15 -12.69
N LEU A 77 4.37 1.96 -12.73
CA LEU A 77 3.74 0.77 -13.31
C LEU A 77 3.12 -0.15 -12.24
N TYR A 78 3.52 0.02 -10.99
CA TYR A 78 3.12 -0.87 -9.90
C TYR A 78 1.60 -1.03 -9.75
N PRO A 79 0.75 0.01 -9.88
CA PRO A 79 -0.70 -0.16 -9.79
C PRO A 79 -1.26 -1.14 -10.82
N GLN A 80 -0.80 -1.05 -12.07
CA GLN A 80 -1.20 -1.95 -13.15
C GLN A 80 -0.67 -3.37 -12.94
N MET A 81 0.58 -3.49 -12.46
CA MET A 81 1.18 -4.79 -12.12
C MET A 81 0.39 -5.49 -11.00
N GLN A 82 0.04 -4.75 -9.94
CA GLN A 82 -0.73 -5.32 -8.85
C GLN A 82 -2.14 -5.71 -9.29
N ALA A 83 -2.80 -4.89 -10.11
CA ALA A 83 -4.12 -5.22 -10.65
C ALA A 83 -4.07 -6.49 -11.51
N ALA A 84 -3.09 -6.59 -12.41
CA ALA A 84 -2.91 -7.77 -13.28
C ALA A 84 -2.60 -9.05 -12.47
N MET A 85 -1.80 -8.93 -11.42
CA MET A 85 -1.53 -10.05 -10.50
C MET A 85 -2.80 -10.53 -9.80
N VAL A 86 -3.62 -9.60 -9.30
CA VAL A 86 -4.86 -9.95 -8.59
C VAL A 86 -5.87 -10.56 -9.54
N GLU A 87 -6.01 -10.02 -10.76
CA GLU A 87 -6.87 -10.58 -11.81
C GLU A 87 -6.46 -12.02 -12.14
N LEU A 88 -5.16 -12.27 -12.37
CA LEU A 88 -4.61 -13.60 -12.59
C LEU A 88 -4.97 -14.56 -11.45
N TRP A 89 -4.74 -14.16 -10.19
CA TRP A 89 -5.01 -15.04 -9.06
C TRP A 89 -6.50 -15.34 -8.93
N ARG A 90 -7.36 -14.34 -9.10
CA ARG A 90 -8.83 -14.51 -9.10
C ARG A 90 -9.29 -15.46 -10.19
N GLU A 91 -8.75 -15.34 -11.40
CA GLU A 91 -9.01 -16.25 -12.51
C GLU A 91 -8.66 -17.70 -12.12
N LYS A 92 -7.46 -17.90 -11.56
CA LYS A 92 -6.99 -19.24 -11.19
C LYS A 92 -7.78 -19.87 -10.04
N TRP A 93 -8.36 -19.09 -9.15
CA TRP A 93 -9.30 -19.55 -8.12
C TRP A 93 -10.74 -19.63 -8.60
N GLY A 94 -11.04 -19.24 -9.83
CA GLY A 94 -12.42 -19.23 -10.36
C GLY A 94 -13.37 -18.27 -9.62
N ASN A 95 -12.82 -17.23 -8.98
CA ASN A 95 -13.60 -16.26 -8.20
C ASN A 95 -13.15 -14.82 -8.50
N PRO A 96 -13.79 -14.13 -9.45
CA PRO A 96 -13.42 -12.77 -9.86
C PRO A 96 -13.60 -11.73 -8.75
N ASP A 97 -14.43 -12.01 -7.76
CA ASP A 97 -14.71 -11.09 -6.65
C ASP A 97 -13.98 -11.46 -5.35
N MET A 98 -13.01 -12.38 -5.41
CA MET A 98 -12.25 -12.79 -4.22
C MET A 98 -11.60 -11.58 -3.56
N PRO A 99 -11.81 -11.34 -2.25
CA PRO A 99 -11.23 -10.21 -1.54
C PRO A 99 -9.70 -10.18 -1.60
N PHE A 100 -9.14 -9.01 -1.86
CA PHE A 100 -7.70 -8.79 -1.85
C PHE A 100 -7.35 -7.62 -0.93
N TYR A 101 -6.78 -7.90 0.23
CA TYR A 101 -6.38 -6.89 1.21
C TYR A 101 -4.88 -6.81 1.29
N TYR A 102 -4.33 -5.59 1.29
CA TYR A 102 -2.91 -5.40 1.24
C TYR A 102 -2.38 -4.31 2.15
N VAL A 103 -1.10 -4.37 2.41
CA VAL A 103 -0.40 -3.51 3.35
C VAL A 103 0.45 -2.51 2.59
N GLN A 104 0.32 -1.23 2.94
CA GLN A 104 1.25 -0.20 2.52
C GLN A 104 2.66 -0.52 3.05
N ILE A 105 3.72 -0.30 2.27
CA ILE A 105 5.08 -0.43 2.79
C ILE A 105 5.30 0.54 3.96
N ALA A 106 6.03 0.06 4.97
CA ALA A 106 6.32 0.87 6.15
C ALA A 106 7.36 1.96 5.86
N PRO A 107 7.27 3.12 6.53
CA PRO A 107 8.33 4.11 6.49
C PRO A 107 9.69 3.53 6.92
N TYR A 108 10.74 3.95 6.22
CA TYR A 108 12.12 3.55 6.47
C TYR A 108 13.06 4.66 5.98
N GLY A 109 14.21 4.83 6.60
CA GLY A 109 15.23 5.81 6.23
C GLY A 109 15.92 5.50 4.90
N TYR A 110 15.17 5.49 3.81
CA TYR A 110 15.74 5.30 2.47
C TYR A 110 16.73 6.40 2.13
N LYS A 111 17.68 6.06 1.25
CA LYS A 111 18.60 7.07 0.70
C LYS A 111 17.80 8.17 -0.01
N GLU A 112 18.33 9.39 0.06
CA GLU A 112 17.80 10.53 -0.67
C GLU A 112 17.59 10.19 -2.17
N GLY A 113 16.50 10.70 -2.75
CA GLY A 113 16.10 10.40 -4.13
C GLY A 113 15.41 9.05 -4.33
N THR A 114 15.24 8.23 -3.28
CA THR A 114 14.45 7.00 -3.38
C THR A 114 12.96 7.34 -3.48
N PRO A 115 12.22 6.82 -4.48
CA PRO A 115 10.81 7.18 -4.70
C PRO A 115 9.84 6.48 -3.72
N ALA A 116 10.14 6.47 -2.41
CA ALA A 116 9.33 5.76 -1.42
C ALA A 116 7.92 6.35 -1.27
N ALA A 117 7.82 7.68 -1.16
CA ALA A 117 6.52 8.36 -1.07
C ALA A 117 5.68 8.17 -2.34
N LEU A 118 6.31 8.26 -3.52
CA LEU A 118 5.64 7.98 -4.81
C LEU A 118 5.18 6.52 -4.93
N PHE A 119 5.92 5.59 -4.33
CA PHE A 119 5.52 4.20 -4.30
C PHE A 119 4.32 3.96 -3.35
N VAL A 120 4.31 4.59 -2.19
CA VAL A 120 3.14 4.57 -1.28
C VAL A 120 1.90 5.13 -1.98
N GLU A 121 2.03 6.25 -2.69
CA GLU A 121 0.95 6.80 -3.52
C GLU A 121 0.49 5.80 -4.60
N ALA A 122 1.43 5.10 -5.24
CA ALA A 122 1.11 4.07 -6.22
C ALA A 122 0.34 2.89 -5.61
N GLN A 123 0.70 2.46 -4.38
CA GLN A 123 -0.07 1.44 -3.66
C GLN A 123 -1.50 1.91 -3.38
N VAL A 124 -1.70 3.16 -2.98
CA VAL A 124 -3.05 3.73 -2.79
C VAL A 124 -3.82 3.78 -4.11
N LYS A 125 -3.18 4.22 -5.20
CA LYS A 125 -3.78 4.23 -6.55
C LYS A 125 -4.19 2.84 -7.05
N ALA A 126 -3.46 1.80 -6.69
CA ALA A 126 -3.79 0.43 -7.08
C ALA A 126 -5.19 0.00 -6.59
N GLN A 127 -5.66 0.53 -5.46
CA GLN A 127 -6.98 0.21 -4.93
C GLN A 127 -8.10 0.56 -5.91
N SER A 128 -8.00 1.66 -6.65
CA SER A 128 -9.01 2.05 -7.64
C SER A 128 -9.07 1.13 -8.86
N LEU A 129 -8.00 0.38 -9.11
CA LEU A 129 -7.91 -0.58 -10.22
C LEU A 129 -8.34 -2.01 -9.82
N ILE A 130 -8.48 -2.28 -8.53
CA ILE A 130 -8.74 -3.61 -7.99
C ILE A 130 -10.09 -3.60 -7.24
N PRO A 131 -11.20 -3.96 -7.88
CA PRO A 131 -12.49 -4.11 -7.20
C PRO A 131 -12.38 -5.06 -6.01
N ASN A 132 -13.23 -4.89 -4.99
CA ASN A 132 -13.23 -5.69 -3.76
C ASN A 132 -11.84 -5.83 -3.13
N SER A 133 -11.13 -4.71 -3.04
CA SER A 133 -9.82 -4.62 -2.36
C SER A 133 -9.85 -3.64 -1.19
N GLY A 134 -8.76 -3.62 -0.44
CA GLY A 134 -8.54 -2.64 0.62
C GLY A 134 -7.08 -2.57 1.01
N ILE A 135 -6.64 -1.39 1.41
CA ILE A 135 -5.27 -1.12 1.86
C ILE A 135 -5.27 -0.73 3.34
N VAL A 136 -4.30 -1.23 4.08
CA VAL A 136 -4.03 -0.78 5.45
C VAL A 136 -2.73 0.02 5.52
N GLY A 137 -2.79 1.17 6.17
CA GLY A 137 -1.63 2.04 6.36
C GLY A 137 -0.67 1.54 7.43
N THR A 138 0.59 1.92 7.31
CA THR A 138 1.67 1.59 8.25
C THR A 138 2.54 2.79 8.60
N THR A 139 2.08 4.00 8.32
CA THR A 139 2.83 5.25 8.49
C THR A 139 3.34 5.44 9.93
N ASP A 140 2.58 4.96 10.92
CA ASP A 140 2.90 4.99 12.35
C ASP A 140 3.70 3.77 12.85
N LEU A 141 4.06 2.85 11.97
CA LEU A 141 4.69 1.57 12.33
C LEU A 141 6.10 1.41 11.78
N GLY A 142 6.58 2.37 11.00
CA GLY A 142 7.91 2.35 10.41
C GLY A 142 9.02 2.58 11.43
N GLU A 143 10.22 2.19 11.04
CA GLU A 143 11.46 2.41 11.81
C GLU A 143 12.55 2.97 10.87
N GLU A 144 13.14 4.11 11.23
CA GLU A 144 14.14 4.77 10.39
C GLU A 144 15.31 3.85 10.00
N LYS A 145 15.77 3.02 10.95
CA LYS A 145 16.96 2.17 10.80
C LYS A 145 16.64 0.69 10.50
N CYS A 146 15.37 0.31 10.48
CA CYS A 146 14.95 -1.07 10.23
C CYS A 146 13.85 -1.14 9.18
N ILE A 147 14.18 -1.67 7.99
CA ILE A 147 13.20 -1.88 6.91
C ILE A 147 12.14 -2.94 7.25
N HIS A 148 12.39 -3.74 8.28
CA HIS A 148 11.49 -4.78 8.79
C HIS A 148 11.00 -4.40 10.20
N PRO A 149 10.09 -3.42 10.34
CA PRO A 149 9.65 -2.97 11.65
C PRO A 149 9.06 -4.12 12.46
N GLY A 150 9.43 -4.19 13.74
CA GLY A 150 9.06 -5.31 14.62
C GLY A 150 7.58 -5.35 15.00
N ARG A 151 6.90 -4.20 14.99
CA ARG A 151 5.49 -4.07 15.39
C ARG A 151 4.53 -4.60 14.30
N LYS A 152 4.39 -5.93 14.19
CA LYS A 152 3.52 -6.57 13.19
C LYS A 152 2.07 -6.78 13.68
N GLU A 153 1.85 -6.82 14.97
CA GLU A 153 0.50 -7.01 15.55
C GLU A 153 -0.51 -5.95 15.04
N PRO A 154 -0.22 -4.63 15.07
CA PRO A 154 -1.15 -3.63 14.53
C PRO A 154 -1.45 -3.82 13.04
N VAL A 155 -0.50 -4.31 12.25
CA VAL A 155 -0.74 -4.63 10.84
C VAL A 155 -1.77 -5.75 10.70
N GLY A 156 -1.59 -6.83 11.48
CA GLY A 156 -2.55 -7.94 11.52
C GLY A 156 -3.93 -7.50 12.00
N GLN A 157 -4.01 -6.68 13.04
CA GLN A 157 -5.26 -6.13 13.55
C GLN A 157 -5.99 -5.29 12.49
N ARG A 158 -5.28 -4.41 11.77
CA ARG A 158 -5.86 -3.59 10.69
C ARG A 158 -6.40 -4.44 9.54
N LEU A 159 -5.66 -5.48 9.13
CA LEU A 159 -6.14 -6.43 8.12
C LEU A 159 -7.37 -7.21 8.60
N ALA A 160 -7.40 -7.61 9.87
CA ALA A 160 -8.55 -8.30 10.46
C ALA A 160 -9.79 -7.40 10.49
N LEU A 161 -9.67 -6.14 10.95
CA LEU A 161 -10.76 -5.17 10.96
C LEU A 161 -11.31 -4.93 9.55
N LEU A 162 -10.41 -4.80 8.56
CA LEU A 162 -10.78 -4.65 7.16
C LEU A 162 -11.57 -5.87 6.65
N ALA A 163 -11.11 -7.08 6.96
CA ALA A 163 -11.80 -8.32 6.60
C ALA A 163 -13.16 -8.46 7.31
N LEU A 164 -13.21 -8.18 8.62
CA LEU A 164 -14.45 -8.23 9.39
C LEU A 164 -15.51 -7.29 8.81
N SER A 165 -15.13 -6.07 8.48
CA SER A 165 -16.02 -5.10 7.88
C SER A 165 -16.44 -5.50 6.46
N LYS A 166 -15.48 -5.69 5.54
CA LYS A 166 -15.78 -5.85 4.11
C LYS A 166 -16.16 -7.28 3.70
N THR A 167 -15.56 -8.31 4.30
CA THR A 167 -15.80 -9.72 3.91
C THR A 167 -16.83 -10.37 4.79
N TYR A 168 -16.87 -10.05 6.08
CA TYR A 168 -17.77 -10.67 7.05
C TYR A 168 -18.99 -9.79 7.42
N GLY A 169 -19.09 -8.59 6.85
CA GLY A 169 -20.28 -7.72 6.94
C GLY A 169 -20.52 -7.08 8.30
N MET A 170 -19.49 -6.93 9.13
CA MET A 170 -19.59 -6.23 10.42
C MET A 170 -19.56 -4.71 10.19
N SER A 171 -20.75 -4.10 10.01
CA SER A 171 -20.93 -2.70 9.58
C SER A 171 -20.49 -1.64 10.61
N ASP A 172 -20.45 -2.01 11.88
CA ASP A 172 -20.02 -1.14 13.00
C ASP A 172 -18.50 -1.02 13.11
N ILE A 173 -17.76 -1.80 12.33
CA ILE A 173 -16.31 -1.72 12.26
C ILE A 173 -15.91 -0.85 11.07
N PRO A 174 -15.25 0.31 11.27
CA PRO A 174 -14.75 1.10 10.16
C PRO A 174 -13.66 0.31 9.41
N PRO A 175 -13.78 0.18 8.08
CA PRO A 175 -12.89 -0.69 7.29
C PRO A 175 -11.47 -0.13 7.13
N THR A 176 -11.29 1.17 7.29
CA THR A 176 -10.00 1.83 7.06
C THR A 176 -9.84 3.07 7.94
N GLY A 177 -8.61 3.57 8.05
CA GLY A 177 -8.33 4.92 8.54
C GLY A 177 -8.81 6.02 7.56
N PRO A 178 -8.52 7.31 7.85
CA PRO A 178 -8.86 8.41 6.97
C PRO A 178 -8.28 8.22 5.56
N ILE A 179 -9.12 8.39 4.54
CA ILE A 179 -8.71 8.31 3.13
C ILE A 179 -8.65 9.73 2.57
N TYR A 180 -7.52 10.11 1.97
CA TYR A 180 -7.38 11.38 1.29
C TYR A 180 -8.48 11.57 0.24
N LYS A 181 -9.11 12.75 0.24
CA LYS A 181 -10.15 13.13 -0.70
C LYS A 181 -9.71 14.27 -1.61
N SER A 182 -9.25 15.37 -1.03
CA SER A 182 -8.86 16.56 -1.78
C SER A 182 -7.96 17.47 -0.96
N VAL A 183 -7.31 18.42 -1.63
CA VAL A 183 -6.58 19.52 -1.01
C VAL A 183 -7.00 20.83 -1.64
N SER A 184 -7.16 21.87 -0.82
CA SER A 184 -7.27 23.27 -1.25
C SER A 184 -6.19 24.10 -0.58
N PHE A 185 -5.85 25.24 -1.19
CA PHE A 185 -4.82 26.14 -0.66
C PHE A 185 -5.45 27.48 -0.34
N GLU A 186 -5.32 27.91 0.90
CA GLU A 186 -5.91 29.17 1.40
C GLU A 186 -4.92 29.87 2.34
N LYS A 187 -4.61 31.14 2.06
CA LYS A 187 -3.78 32.01 2.92
C LYS A 187 -2.45 31.36 3.34
N GLY A 188 -1.73 30.75 2.40
CA GLY A 188 -0.44 30.10 2.67
C GLY A 188 -0.54 28.76 3.41
N LYS A 189 -1.72 28.14 3.46
CA LYS A 189 -1.95 26.87 4.12
C LYS A 189 -2.61 25.87 3.17
N ALA A 190 -2.26 24.61 3.29
CA ALA A 190 -2.96 23.52 2.63
C ALA A 190 -4.07 22.98 3.56
N ILE A 191 -5.28 22.86 3.03
CA ILE A 191 -6.43 22.24 3.71
C ILE A 191 -6.68 20.88 3.07
N VAL A 192 -6.29 19.83 3.76
CA VAL A 192 -6.43 18.44 3.30
C VAL A 192 -7.74 17.87 3.84
N SER A 193 -8.60 17.42 2.95
CA SER A 193 -9.88 16.76 3.28
C SER A 193 -9.77 15.25 3.17
N PHE A 194 -10.44 14.55 4.07
CA PHE A 194 -10.48 13.09 4.12
C PHE A 194 -11.91 12.57 4.01
N ASP A 195 -12.07 11.32 3.63
CA ASP A 195 -13.38 10.67 3.53
C ASP A 195 -13.98 10.35 4.90
N GLY A 196 -15.32 10.42 5.01
CA GLY A 196 -16.08 10.63 6.23
C GLY A 196 -16.15 9.54 7.27
N SER A 197 -16.00 8.30 6.90
CA SER A 197 -16.25 7.18 7.83
C SER A 197 -15.12 6.94 8.85
N ALA A 198 -13.94 7.43 8.56
CA ALA A 198 -12.74 7.08 9.31
C ALA A 198 -12.32 8.11 10.38
N THR A 199 -12.99 9.26 10.46
CA THR A 199 -12.59 10.35 11.37
C THR A 199 -13.31 10.35 12.71
N GLN A 200 -14.19 9.40 12.98
CA GLN A 200 -14.94 9.33 14.24
C GLN A 200 -14.04 9.22 15.49
N GLY A 201 -12.79 8.79 15.33
CA GLY A 201 -11.78 8.77 16.40
C GLY A 201 -10.87 10.00 16.48
N VAL A 202 -10.68 10.74 15.39
CA VAL A 202 -9.71 11.85 15.29
C VAL A 202 -10.21 13.12 15.98
N GLY A 203 -11.51 13.29 16.17
CA GLY A 203 -12.13 14.49 16.76
C GLY A 203 -11.79 14.76 18.23
N LYS A 204 -11.06 13.88 18.90
CA LYS A 204 -10.56 14.07 20.27
C LYS A 204 -9.04 14.28 20.35
N MET A 205 -8.30 14.16 19.26
CA MET A 205 -6.87 14.42 19.24
C MET A 205 -6.60 15.92 19.13
N LEU A 206 -6.43 16.56 20.26
CA LEU A 206 -5.85 17.92 20.41
C LEU A 206 -4.31 17.89 20.28
N MET A 207 -3.74 16.79 19.81
CA MET A 207 -2.29 16.65 19.65
C MET A 207 -1.85 17.18 18.28
N PRO A 208 -0.68 17.85 18.19
CA PRO A 208 -0.11 18.20 16.91
C PRO A 208 0.06 16.92 16.07
N LEU A 209 -0.31 17.00 14.80
CA LEU A 209 -0.09 15.91 13.85
C LEU A 209 1.35 16.02 13.35
N GLU A 210 2.03 14.88 13.31
CA GLU A 210 3.43 14.81 12.87
C GLU A 210 3.55 14.12 11.50
N GLY A 211 4.69 14.30 10.83
CA GLY A 211 5.03 13.62 9.58
C GLY A 211 4.48 14.31 8.32
N PHE A 212 4.05 15.57 8.42
CA PHE A 212 3.65 16.35 7.26
C PHE A 212 4.81 17.14 6.68
N GLU A 213 4.83 17.25 5.36
CA GLU A 213 5.71 18.11 4.60
C GLU A 213 4.87 18.92 3.60
N ILE A 214 5.28 20.13 3.30
CA ILE A 214 4.62 21.01 2.33
C ILE A 214 5.65 21.62 1.39
N ALA A 215 5.28 21.86 0.14
CA ALA A 215 6.10 22.49 -0.88
C ALA A 215 5.36 23.61 -1.59
N GLY A 216 6.08 24.62 -2.02
CA GLY A 216 5.61 25.64 -2.95
C GLY A 216 5.63 25.14 -4.41
N ALA A 217 5.54 26.09 -5.34
CA ALA A 217 5.59 25.81 -6.78
C ALA A 217 6.92 25.19 -7.24
N ASP A 218 7.99 25.41 -6.49
CA ASP A 218 9.32 24.86 -6.73
C ASP A 218 9.43 23.35 -6.39
N ARG A 219 8.38 22.79 -5.76
CA ARG A 219 8.31 21.38 -5.32
C ARG A 219 9.41 20.98 -4.32
N LYS A 220 10.00 21.95 -3.63
CA LYS A 220 10.93 21.68 -2.54
C LYS A 220 10.14 21.50 -1.25
N PHE A 221 10.15 20.27 -0.71
CA PHE A 221 9.41 19.94 0.49
C PHE A 221 10.15 20.38 1.76
N TYR A 222 9.38 20.91 2.70
CA TYR A 222 9.84 21.31 4.02
C TYR A 222 8.94 20.69 5.09
N PRO A 223 9.50 20.31 6.26
CA PRO A 223 8.68 19.91 7.40
C PRO A 223 7.61 20.95 7.71
N ALA A 224 6.40 20.47 7.97
CA ALA A 224 5.23 21.29 8.14
C ALA A 224 4.53 21.00 9.47
N GLU A 225 3.94 22.03 10.05
CA GLU A 225 2.98 21.92 11.13
C GLU A 225 1.62 21.47 10.58
N ALA A 226 0.89 20.70 11.37
CA ALA A 226 -0.43 20.23 10.99
C ALA A 226 -1.38 20.16 12.19
N CYS A 227 -2.66 20.50 11.96
CA CYS A 227 -3.71 20.36 12.97
C CYS A 227 -5.05 19.99 12.35
N VAL A 228 -5.91 19.33 13.14
CA VAL A 228 -7.29 19.03 12.75
C VAL A 228 -8.13 20.30 12.84
N VAL A 229 -8.87 20.64 11.77
CA VAL A 229 -9.71 21.83 11.68
C VAL A 229 -11.19 21.49 11.97
N ASN A 230 -11.76 22.16 12.95
CA ASN A 230 -13.22 22.27 13.20
C ASN A 230 -13.98 20.94 13.32
N ARG A 231 -13.42 19.91 13.96
CA ARG A 231 -14.05 18.56 14.02
C ARG A 231 -14.52 18.04 12.65
N LYS A 232 -14.19 18.77 11.59
CA LYS A 232 -14.43 18.38 10.21
C LYS A 232 -13.23 17.53 9.80
N GLN A 233 -13.44 16.54 9.05
CA GLN A 233 -12.50 15.58 8.45
C GLN A 233 -11.42 16.26 7.60
N MET A 234 -10.81 17.32 8.14
CA MET A 234 -9.83 18.16 7.47
C MET A 234 -8.62 18.37 8.36
N VAL A 235 -7.47 18.40 7.72
CA VAL A 235 -6.19 18.76 8.34
C VAL A 235 -5.65 20.01 7.67
N GLN A 236 -5.31 21.00 8.45
CA GLN A 236 -4.62 22.20 8.00
C GLN A 236 -3.11 21.95 8.13
N VAL A 237 -2.35 22.24 7.08
CA VAL A 237 -0.90 22.02 7.00
C VAL A 237 -0.25 23.32 6.55
N TRP A 238 0.84 23.74 7.21
CA TRP A 238 1.58 24.96 6.86
C TRP A 238 3.05 24.88 7.26
N SER A 239 3.86 25.73 6.66
CA SER A 239 5.27 25.95 7.03
C SER A 239 5.64 27.40 6.76
N ASP A 240 6.41 28.02 7.65
CA ASP A 240 6.94 29.37 7.44
C ASP A 240 7.97 29.48 6.30
N LYS A 241 8.34 28.34 5.73
CA LYS A 241 9.29 28.23 4.61
C LYS A 241 8.61 28.16 3.23
N VAL A 242 7.27 28.20 3.17
CA VAL A 242 6.49 28.05 1.93
C VAL A 242 5.45 29.15 1.80
#